data_6a8569573fa3018cbeba0998dbdea4f5
#
_entry.id   6a8569573fa3018cbeba0998dbdea4f5
#
_cell.length_a   1.000
_cell.length_b   1.000
_cell.length_c   1.000
_cell.angle_alpha   90.00
_cell.angle_beta   90.00
_cell.angle_gamma   90.00
#
_symmetry.space_group_name_H-M   'P 1'
#
loop_
_entity.id
_entity.type
_entity.pdbx_description
1 polymer ?
#
loop_
_entity_poly.entity_id
_entity_poly.type
_entity_poly.pdbx_seq_one_letter_code
_entity_poly.pdbx_strand_id
1 'polypeptide(L)'
;MTVLVIGGANLDVLARSSGPLRAHTSNPGTTVRTYGGVGRNVAENLARLGTPTRLLLAVGDDTAGQELLARTRFAGVKTLRVPWDGPTGTYTALLDDDGSLVAGVADMAATETIAPEHVDRAGVADAGWLVLDGNLPAATLEHALRLAEEAGVPVLLDPVSAPKAALIAPYLAGVPVHTLTPTADELVALTGDDVPASAAATLHARGVGVVWMREGVRGSTLFRPDVAPERVALPAVDAVDVTGAGDAMLAAYVHALCRGADLTRAAHEGAAAAMLTVQSAETVRPDLSPALIDAALEDLA
;
A
#
# COMPACT_ATOMS: atom_id res chain seq x y z
N MET A 1 10.40 -13.67 -11.36
CA MET A 1 8.93 -13.71 -11.12
C MET A 1 8.43 -12.29 -11.26
N THR A 2 7.30 -12.06 -11.96
CA THR A 2 6.75 -10.69 -12.17
C THR A 2 5.62 -10.44 -11.18
N VAL A 3 5.57 -9.25 -10.56
CA VAL A 3 4.46 -8.82 -9.72
C VAL A 3 3.51 -7.94 -10.53
N LEU A 4 2.21 -8.22 -10.46
CA LEU A 4 1.17 -7.32 -10.95
C LEU A 4 0.58 -6.57 -9.74
N VAL A 5 0.61 -5.24 -9.81
CA VAL A 5 -0.06 -4.38 -8.84
C VAL A 5 -1.28 -3.76 -9.51
N ILE A 6 -2.42 -3.75 -8.83
CA ILE A 6 -3.64 -3.07 -9.28
C ILE A 6 -4.10 -2.19 -8.11
N GLY A 7 -4.14 -0.88 -8.32
CA GLY A 7 -4.49 0.01 -7.21
C GLY A 7 -4.40 1.50 -7.52
N GLY A 8 -4.52 2.29 -6.46
CA GLY A 8 -4.55 3.74 -6.51
C GLY A 8 -3.24 4.38 -6.94
N ALA A 9 -3.38 5.47 -7.69
CA ALA A 9 -2.31 6.38 -8.08
C ALA A 9 -2.86 7.80 -8.11
N ASN A 10 -2.25 8.73 -7.40
CA ASN A 10 -2.75 10.09 -7.25
C ASN A 10 -1.63 11.10 -6.97
N LEU A 11 -1.97 12.39 -7.07
CA LEU A 11 -1.15 13.49 -6.63
C LEU A 11 -1.50 13.83 -5.16
N ASP A 12 -0.52 13.81 -4.27
CA ASP A 12 -0.67 14.29 -2.90
C ASP A 12 -0.29 15.75 -2.83
N VAL A 13 -1.16 16.57 -2.24
CA VAL A 13 -0.98 18.01 -2.03
C VAL A 13 -1.03 18.28 -0.53
N LEU A 14 0.11 18.58 0.07
CA LEU A 14 0.24 18.89 1.49
C LEU A 14 0.39 20.40 1.66
N ALA A 15 -0.63 21.06 2.22
CA ALA A 15 -0.62 22.48 2.50
C ALA A 15 -0.48 22.69 4.01
N ARG A 16 0.65 23.27 4.46
CA ARG A 16 0.94 23.53 5.88
C ARG A 16 0.89 25.02 6.16
N SER A 17 0.12 25.42 7.18
CA SER A 17 0.06 26.80 7.66
C SER A 17 1.38 27.21 8.36
N SER A 18 1.79 28.48 8.22
CA SER A 18 2.97 29.04 8.90
C SER A 18 2.69 29.50 10.33
N GLY A 19 1.45 29.43 10.78
CA GLY A 19 1.00 29.74 12.14
C GLY A 19 -0.36 29.08 12.38
N PRO A 20 -0.93 29.18 13.58
CA PRO A 20 -2.20 28.53 13.92
C PRO A 20 -3.28 28.84 12.88
N LEU A 21 -3.92 27.80 12.36
CA LEU A 21 -4.85 27.90 11.25
C LEU A 21 -6.11 28.67 11.67
N ARG A 22 -6.51 29.65 10.85
CA ARG A 22 -7.71 30.44 11.04
C ARG A 22 -8.75 30.11 10.00
N ALA A 23 -9.93 29.70 10.44
CA ALA A 23 -11.06 29.42 9.54
C ALA A 23 -11.56 30.69 8.85
N HIS A 24 -12.15 30.51 7.65
CA HIS A 24 -12.81 31.57 6.88
C HIS A 24 -11.90 32.71 6.40
N THR A 25 -10.58 32.50 6.34
CA THR A 25 -9.63 33.48 5.79
C THR A 25 -8.44 32.78 5.15
N SER A 26 -7.60 33.53 4.43
CA SER A 26 -6.34 33.02 3.88
C SER A 26 -5.30 32.86 4.99
N ASN A 27 -4.64 31.73 5.02
CA ASN A 27 -3.52 31.45 5.91
C ASN A 27 -2.22 31.40 5.09
N PRO A 28 -1.20 32.20 5.43
CA PRO A 28 0.13 32.04 4.84
C PRO A 28 0.68 30.64 5.13
N GLY A 29 1.37 30.04 4.17
CA GLY A 29 1.89 28.69 4.36
C GLY A 29 2.73 28.20 3.18
N THR A 30 3.06 26.92 3.22
CA THR A 30 3.81 26.22 2.17
C THR A 30 2.96 25.11 1.59
N THR A 31 3.18 24.78 0.33
CA THR A 31 2.51 23.66 -0.34
C THR A 31 3.56 22.76 -0.97
N VAL A 32 3.52 21.48 -0.63
CA VAL A 32 4.35 20.43 -1.24
C VAL A 32 3.45 19.52 -2.07
N ARG A 33 3.94 19.09 -3.22
CA ARG A 33 3.27 18.13 -4.10
C ARG A 33 4.15 16.91 -4.27
N THR A 34 3.57 15.74 -4.03
CA THR A 34 4.24 14.44 -4.23
C THR A 34 3.33 13.50 -5.00
N TYR A 35 3.91 12.50 -5.63
CA TYR A 35 3.12 11.47 -6.31
C TYR A 35 2.93 10.30 -5.36
N GLY A 36 1.67 9.95 -5.10
CA GLY A 36 1.23 8.97 -4.15
C GLY A 36 0.33 7.89 -4.76
N GLY A 37 -0.45 7.30 -3.89
CA GLY A 37 -1.32 6.16 -4.14
C GLY A 37 -0.65 4.85 -3.75
N VAL A 38 -1.34 4.04 -2.93
CA VAL A 38 -0.80 2.79 -2.36
C VAL A 38 -0.28 1.86 -3.47
N GLY A 39 -1.11 1.58 -4.49
CA GLY A 39 -0.70 0.72 -5.61
C GLY A 39 0.53 1.25 -6.34
N ARG A 40 0.58 2.56 -6.62
CA ARG A 40 1.74 3.17 -7.28
C ARG A 40 3.00 3.12 -6.41
N ASN A 41 2.90 3.43 -5.12
CA ASN A 41 4.03 3.43 -4.20
C ASN A 41 4.61 2.02 -4.03
N VAL A 42 3.75 1.01 -3.86
CA VAL A 42 4.18 -0.40 -3.80
C VAL A 42 4.87 -0.81 -5.09
N ALA A 43 4.32 -0.47 -6.25
CA ALA A 43 4.91 -0.82 -7.54
C ALA A 43 6.29 -0.18 -7.74
N GLU A 44 6.47 1.09 -7.36
CA GLU A 44 7.74 1.78 -7.45
C GLU A 44 8.78 1.18 -6.51
N ASN A 45 8.41 0.90 -5.24
CA ASN A 45 9.31 0.24 -4.29
C ASN A 45 9.75 -1.15 -4.78
N LEU A 46 8.83 -1.97 -5.31
CA LEU A 46 9.16 -3.27 -5.92
C LEU A 46 10.17 -3.14 -7.06
N ALA A 47 9.97 -2.17 -7.94
CA ALA A 47 10.88 -1.94 -9.06
C ALA A 47 12.27 -1.49 -8.58
N ARG A 48 12.36 -0.63 -7.56
CA ARG A 48 13.63 -0.21 -6.94
C ARG A 48 14.36 -1.37 -6.27
N LEU A 49 13.62 -2.31 -5.69
CA LEU A 49 14.17 -3.56 -5.15
C LEU A 49 14.58 -4.57 -6.25
N GLY A 50 14.36 -4.24 -7.53
CA GLY A 50 14.74 -5.10 -8.66
C GLY A 50 13.70 -6.17 -9.02
N THR A 51 12.50 -6.12 -8.47
CA THR A 51 11.40 -7.02 -8.86
C THR A 51 10.73 -6.52 -10.14
N PRO A 52 10.65 -7.30 -11.21
CA PRO A 52 9.89 -6.95 -12.41
C PRO A 52 8.43 -6.67 -12.06
N THR A 53 7.96 -5.44 -12.31
CA THR A 53 6.65 -4.99 -11.83
C THR A 53 5.81 -4.39 -12.95
N ARG A 54 4.53 -4.78 -12.97
CA ARG A 54 3.47 -4.16 -13.79
C ARG A 54 2.49 -3.48 -12.85
N LEU A 55 2.00 -2.31 -13.24
CA LEU A 55 1.00 -1.55 -12.48
C LEU A 55 -0.19 -1.21 -13.37
N LEU A 56 -1.36 -1.73 -13.03
CA LEU A 56 -2.65 -1.28 -13.58
C LEU A 56 -3.15 -0.11 -12.73
N LEU A 57 -3.31 1.05 -13.36
CA LEU A 57 -3.70 2.31 -12.72
C LEU A 57 -4.59 3.14 -13.64
N ALA A 58 -5.35 4.05 -13.05
CA ALA A 58 -6.09 5.08 -13.78
C ALA A 58 -5.60 6.48 -13.36
N VAL A 59 -5.26 7.30 -14.33
CA VAL A 59 -4.88 8.72 -14.16
C VAL A 59 -5.39 9.53 -15.35
N GLY A 60 -5.64 10.81 -15.13
CA GLY A 60 -6.05 11.75 -16.17
C GLY A 60 -5.00 11.95 -17.25
N ASP A 61 -5.41 12.62 -18.33
CA ASP A 61 -4.50 13.10 -19.38
C ASP A 61 -4.06 14.56 -19.14
N ASP A 62 -3.94 14.91 -17.87
CA ASP A 62 -3.45 16.17 -17.36
C ASP A 62 -1.94 16.12 -17.05
N THR A 63 -1.37 17.27 -16.71
CA THR A 63 0.07 17.37 -16.37
C THR A 63 0.44 16.45 -15.20
N ALA A 64 -0.41 16.36 -14.17
CA ALA A 64 -0.16 15.51 -13.01
C ALA A 64 -0.11 14.03 -13.38
N GLY A 65 -1.04 13.55 -14.22
CA GLY A 65 -1.07 12.17 -14.69
C GLY A 65 0.12 11.83 -15.59
N GLN A 66 0.48 12.75 -16.49
CA GLN A 66 1.63 12.56 -17.38
C GLN A 66 2.96 12.49 -16.59
N GLU A 67 3.15 13.38 -15.62
CA GLU A 67 4.35 13.36 -14.77
C GLU A 67 4.38 12.14 -13.85
N LEU A 68 3.24 11.74 -13.25
CA LEU A 68 3.13 10.53 -12.44
C LEU A 68 3.54 9.29 -13.27
N LEU A 69 2.99 9.14 -14.47
CA LEU A 69 3.33 8.04 -15.36
C LEU A 69 4.81 8.05 -15.75
N ALA A 70 5.36 9.24 -16.08
CA ALA A 70 6.76 9.36 -16.44
C ALA A 70 7.71 8.94 -15.31
N ARG A 71 7.45 9.41 -14.07
CA ARG A 71 8.24 9.04 -12.88
C ARG A 71 8.13 7.56 -12.56
N THR A 72 6.92 7.00 -12.60
CA THR A 72 6.66 5.58 -12.33
C THR A 72 7.38 4.68 -13.34
N ARG A 73 7.37 5.05 -14.63
CA ARG A 73 8.13 4.34 -15.69
C ARG A 73 9.62 4.49 -15.54
N PHE A 74 10.10 5.67 -15.15
CA PHE A 74 11.53 5.92 -14.92
C PHE A 74 12.08 5.06 -13.78
N ALA A 75 11.26 4.76 -12.76
CA ALA A 75 11.62 3.83 -11.69
C ALA A 75 11.63 2.35 -12.13
N GLY A 76 11.27 2.04 -13.39
CA GLY A 76 11.30 0.68 -13.94
C GLY A 76 9.94 -0.06 -13.94
N VAL A 77 8.85 0.59 -13.57
CA VAL A 77 7.51 -0.02 -13.56
C VAL A 77 6.90 -0.02 -14.96
N LYS A 78 6.40 -1.15 -15.42
CA LYS A 78 5.57 -1.23 -16.63
C LYS A 78 4.14 -0.81 -16.31
N THR A 79 3.73 0.39 -16.72
CA THR A 79 2.38 0.91 -16.47
C THR A 79 1.36 0.40 -17.49
N LEU A 80 0.20 -0.03 -17.00
CA LEU A 80 -0.99 -0.41 -17.75
C LEU A 80 -2.07 0.64 -17.44
N ARG A 81 -2.16 1.69 -18.27
CA ARG A 81 -3.07 2.80 -18.01
C ARG A 81 -4.50 2.45 -18.43
N VAL A 82 -5.45 2.62 -17.53
CA VAL A 82 -6.88 2.64 -17.83
C VAL A 82 -7.23 3.99 -18.44
N PRO A 83 -7.95 4.05 -19.57
CA PRO A 83 -8.44 5.30 -20.14
C PRO A 83 -9.37 6.02 -19.16
N TRP A 84 -9.13 7.33 -18.95
CA TRP A 84 -9.93 8.19 -18.10
C TRP A 84 -9.88 9.62 -18.64
N ASP A 85 -11.04 10.22 -18.91
CA ASP A 85 -11.15 11.57 -19.49
C ASP A 85 -11.23 12.68 -18.42
N GLY A 86 -11.31 12.30 -17.14
CA GLY A 86 -11.32 13.24 -16.02
C GLY A 86 -9.92 13.56 -15.50
N PRO A 87 -9.82 14.34 -14.42
CA PRO A 87 -8.54 14.72 -13.81
C PRO A 87 -7.86 13.54 -13.13
N THR A 88 -6.53 13.63 -12.96
CA THR A 88 -5.78 12.72 -12.09
C THR A 88 -6.27 12.86 -10.65
N GLY A 89 -6.45 11.73 -9.96
CA GLY A 89 -6.87 11.70 -8.57
C GLY A 89 -5.93 12.53 -7.68
N THR A 90 -6.49 13.16 -6.65
CA THR A 90 -5.72 13.98 -5.71
C THR A 90 -6.10 13.67 -4.27
N TYR A 91 -5.11 13.69 -3.38
CA TYR A 91 -5.32 13.80 -1.94
C TYR A 91 -4.76 15.12 -1.47
N THR A 92 -5.65 16.00 -0.97
CA THR A 92 -5.25 17.32 -0.44
C THR A 92 -5.37 17.31 1.07
N ALA A 93 -4.25 17.47 1.76
CA ALA A 93 -4.18 17.58 3.22
C ALA A 93 -3.87 19.01 3.64
N LEU A 94 -4.68 19.54 4.54
CA LEU A 94 -4.45 20.81 5.22
C LEU A 94 -3.89 20.53 6.60
N LEU A 95 -2.68 21.01 6.86
CA LEU A 95 -1.95 20.82 8.11
C LEU A 95 -1.85 22.15 8.88
N ASP A 96 -1.93 22.07 10.19
CA ASP A 96 -1.63 23.21 11.08
C ASP A 96 -0.12 23.46 11.14
N ASP A 97 0.29 24.50 11.87
CA ASP A 97 1.70 24.90 12.02
C ASP A 97 2.54 23.85 12.76
N ASP A 98 1.94 23.04 13.63
CA ASP A 98 2.59 21.89 14.27
C ASP A 98 2.68 20.63 13.38
N GLY A 99 2.06 20.66 12.19
CA GLY A 99 1.99 19.53 11.25
C GLY A 99 0.81 18.58 11.48
N SER A 100 -0.07 18.87 12.44
CA SER A 100 -1.28 18.06 12.64
C SER A 100 -2.27 18.23 11.48
N LEU A 101 -2.93 17.12 11.10
CA LEU A 101 -3.94 17.12 10.04
C LEU A 101 -5.22 17.79 10.52
N VAL A 102 -5.59 18.90 9.90
CA VAL A 102 -6.85 19.63 10.15
C VAL A 102 -7.99 19.10 9.29
N ALA A 103 -7.73 18.89 8.00
CA ALA A 103 -8.68 18.34 7.05
C ALA A 103 -7.98 17.65 5.89
N GLY A 104 -8.61 16.61 5.35
CA GLY A 104 -8.17 15.94 4.13
C GLY A 104 -9.32 15.78 3.16
N VAL A 105 -9.06 15.97 1.87
CA VAL A 105 -10.01 15.71 0.78
C VAL A 105 -9.36 14.76 -0.20
N ALA A 106 -10.01 13.63 -0.44
CA ALA A 106 -9.56 12.61 -1.38
C ALA A 106 -10.50 12.59 -2.60
N ASP A 107 -9.98 12.95 -3.77
CA ASP A 107 -10.64 12.74 -5.06
C ASP A 107 -9.96 11.52 -5.72
N MET A 108 -10.65 10.37 -5.70
CA MET A 108 -10.15 9.12 -6.25
C MET A 108 -10.99 8.63 -7.44
N ALA A 109 -11.76 9.51 -8.08
CA ALA A 109 -12.65 9.17 -9.18
C ALA A 109 -11.94 8.44 -10.33
N ALA A 110 -10.67 8.76 -10.62
CA ALA A 110 -9.89 8.04 -11.60
C ALA A 110 -9.73 6.55 -11.23
N THR A 111 -9.35 6.24 -9.99
CA THR A 111 -9.18 4.85 -9.52
C THR A 111 -10.49 4.07 -9.56
N GLU A 112 -11.63 4.73 -9.30
CA GLU A 112 -12.95 4.12 -9.35
C GLU A 112 -13.38 3.68 -10.76
N THR A 113 -12.67 4.12 -11.82
CA THR A 113 -12.92 3.67 -13.21
C THR A 113 -12.24 2.34 -13.56
N ILE A 114 -11.39 1.81 -12.68
CA ILE A 114 -10.76 0.51 -12.91
C ILE A 114 -11.84 -0.58 -12.76
N ALA A 115 -12.29 -1.09 -13.89
CA ALA A 115 -13.37 -2.07 -13.98
C ALA A 115 -12.82 -3.51 -14.21
N PRO A 116 -13.63 -4.57 -14.01
CA PRO A 116 -13.23 -5.96 -14.21
C PRO A 116 -12.53 -6.24 -15.56
N GLU A 117 -13.03 -5.68 -16.66
CA GLU A 117 -12.44 -5.87 -17.99
C GLU A 117 -11.01 -5.30 -18.14
N HIS A 118 -10.62 -4.36 -17.28
CA HIS A 118 -9.24 -3.86 -17.25
C HIS A 118 -8.32 -4.87 -16.55
N VAL A 119 -8.84 -5.58 -15.54
CA VAL A 119 -8.13 -6.66 -14.84
C VAL A 119 -7.88 -7.84 -15.77
N ASP A 120 -8.88 -8.22 -16.59
CA ASP A 120 -8.74 -9.28 -17.62
C ASP A 120 -7.57 -8.99 -18.55
N ARG A 121 -7.47 -7.72 -19.02
CA ARG A 121 -6.40 -7.29 -19.93
C ARG A 121 -5.04 -7.15 -19.23
N ALA A 122 -5.01 -7.01 -17.92
CA ALA A 122 -3.77 -6.91 -17.15
C ALA A 122 -3.01 -8.24 -17.07
N GLY A 123 -3.68 -9.38 -17.30
CA GLY A 123 -3.06 -10.70 -17.33
C GLY A 123 -2.62 -11.17 -15.93
N VAL A 124 -3.59 -11.38 -15.04
CA VAL A 124 -3.35 -11.89 -13.67
C VAL A 124 -2.62 -13.22 -13.71
N ALA A 125 -3.02 -14.13 -14.58
CA ALA A 125 -2.43 -15.48 -14.70
C ALA A 125 -0.93 -15.48 -15.06
N ASP A 126 -0.41 -14.40 -15.65
CA ASP A 126 1.01 -14.26 -15.98
C ASP A 126 1.85 -13.68 -14.82
N ALA A 127 1.22 -13.37 -13.70
CA ALA A 127 1.89 -12.82 -12.53
C ALA A 127 2.31 -13.93 -11.57
N GLY A 128 3.47 -13.75 -10.92
CA GLY A 128 3.88 -14.61 -9.82
C GLY A 128 3.27 -14.17 -8.48
N TRP A 129 2.86 -12.89 -8.39
CA TRP A 129 2.13 -12.29 -7.29
C TRP A 129 1.17 -11.23 -7.80
N LEU A 130 0.02 -11.12 -7.13
CA LEU A 130 -0.93 -10.03 -7.31
C LEU A 130 -0.95 -9.18 -6.03
N VAL A 131 -0.78 -7.87 -6.19
CA VAL A 131 -0.94 -6.90 -5.09
C VAL A 131 -2.14 -6.02 -5.39
N LEU A 132 -3.05 -5.95 -4.45
CA LEU A 132 -4.29 -5.16 -4.53
C LEU A 132 -4.35 -4.17 -3.37
N ASP A 133 -4.98 -3.02 -3.59
CA ASP A 133 -5.33 -2.09 -2.52
C ASP A 133 -6.83 -1.81 -2.43
N GLY A 134 -7.30 -1.44 -1.25
CA GLY A 134 -8.70 -1.15 -0.94
C GLY A 134 -9.25 0.12 -1.60
N ASN A 135 -8.50 0.78 -2.50
CA ASN A 135 -9.02 1.88 -3.31
C ASN A 135 -9.83 1.40 -4.50
N LEU A 136 -9.70 0.13 -4.86
CA LEU A 136 -10.42 -0.46 -5.98
C LEU A 136 -11.92 -0.54 -5.74
N PRO A 137 -12.75 -0.38 -6.79
CA PRO A 137 -14.17 -0.72 -6.70
C PRO A 137 -14.36 -2.18 -6.25
N ALA A 138 -15.37 -2.41 -5.42
CA ALA A 138 -15.65 -3.73 -4.85
C ALA A 138 -15.77 -4.84 -5.92
N ALA A 139 -16.49 -4.56 -7.01
CA ALA A 139 -16.64 -5.51 -8.13
C ALA A 139 -15.31 -5.84 -8.82
N THR A 140 -14.42 -4.86 -8.93
CA THR A 140 -13.08 -5.03 -9.51
C THR A 140 -12.19 -5.85 -8.59
N LEU A 141 -12.24 -5.57 -7.29
CA LEU A 141 -11.52 -6.33 -6.27
C LEU A 141 -11.96 -7.80 -6.26
N GLU A 142 -13.28 -8.06 -6.18
CA GLU A 142 -13.84 -9.41 -6.22
C GLU A 142 -13.42 -10.17 -7.48
N HIS A 143 -13.49 -9.51 -8.64
CA HIS A 143 -13.09 -10.11 -9.91
C HIS A 143 -11.58 -10.45 -9.93
N ALA A 144 -10.72 -9.55 -9.46
CA ALA A 144 -9.28 -9.77 -9.37
C ALA A 144 -8.93 -10.93 -8.44
N LEU A 145 -9.60 -11.03 -7.29
CA LEU A 145 -9.43 -12.13 -6.33
C LEU A 145 -9.82 -13.47 -6.95
N ARG A 146 -10.97 -13.54 -7.65
CA ARG A 146 -11.38 -14.77 -8.36
C ARG A 146 -10.40 -15.19 -9.44
N LEU A 147 -9.95 -14.27 -10.28
CA LEU A 147 -8.95 -14.58 -11.30
C LEU A 147 -7.64 -15.09 -10.72
N ALA A 148 -7.21 -14.52 -9.59
CA ALA A 148 -6.01 -14.96 -8.89
C ALA A 148 -6.18 -16.38 -8.33
N GLU A 149 -7.34 -16.70 -7.75
CA GLU A 149 -7.68 -18.04 -7.27
C GLU A 149 -7.66 -19.05 -8.41
N GLU A 150 -8.38 -18.77 -9.53
CA GLU A 150 -8.42 -19.62 -10.70
C GLU A 150 -7.04 -19.90 -11.31
N ALA A 151 -6.15 -18.90 -11.25
CA ALA A 151 -4.78 -18.99 -11.76
C ALA A 151 -3.77 -19.52 -10.74
N GLY A 152 -4.15 -19.70 -9.47
CA GLY A 152 -3.24 -20.08 -8.38
C GLY A 152 -2.20 -19.01 -8.06
N VAL A 153 -2.50 -17.72 -8.30
CA VAL A 153 -1.61 -16.58 -8.04
C VAL A 153 -1.82 -16.08 -6.62
N PRO A 154 -0.78 -16.05 -5.77
CA PRO A 154 -0.91 -15.53 -4.42
C PRO A 154 -1.21 -14.03 -4.41
N VAL A 155 -2.12 -13.62 -3.51
CA VAL A 155 -2.57 -12.23 -3.39
C VAL A 155 -2.09 -11.62 -2.09
N LEU A 156 -1.51 -10.40 -2.17
CA LEU A 156 -1.37 -9.49 -1.04
C LEU A 156 -2.41 -8.38 -1.19
N LEU A 157 -3.16 -8.11 -0.13
CA LEU A 157 -4.19 -7.06 -0.09
C LEU A 157 -3.92 -6.07 1.04
N ASP A 158 -3.87 -4.78 0.68
CA ASP A 158 -3.85 -3.66 1.65
C ASP A 158 -5.24 -3.03 1.78
N PRO A 159 -5.82 -2.96 2.98
CA PRO A 159 -7.15 -2.35 3.19
C PRO A 159 -7.17 -0.84 3.05
N VAL A 160 -6.02 -0.15 3.13
CA VAL A 160 -5.81 1.30 2.98
C VAL A 160 -6.34 2.16 4.14
N SER A 161 -7.57 1.92 4.59
CA SER A 161 -8.19 2.68 5.69
C SER A 161 -9.38 1.92 6.27
N ALA A 162 -9.76 2.22 7.51
CA ALA A 162 -10.89 1.58 8.16
C ALA A 162 -12.22 1.68 7.38
N PRO A 163 -12.60 2.84 6.78
CA PRO A 163 -13.79 2.89 5.92
C PRO A 163 -13.72 1.97 4.71
N LYS A 164 -12.55 1.86 4.06
CA LYS A 164 -12.36 0.97 2.91
C LYS A 164 -12.29 -0.49 3.32
N ALA A 165 -11.64 -0.79 4.44
CA ALA A 165 -11.64 -2.11 5.06
C ALA A 165 -13.07 -2.64 5.28
N ALA A 166 -13.96 -1.82 5.81
CA ALA A 166 -15.37 -2.19 5.99
C ALA A 166 -16.07 -2.49 4.66
N LEU A 167 -15.75 -1.76 3.59
CA LEU A 167 -16.34 -1.99 2.26
C LEU A 167 -15.84 -3.29 1.61
N ILE A 168 -14.58 -3.67 1.80
CA ILE A 168 -14.01 -4.89 1.20
C ILE A 168 -14.28 -6.15 2.02
N ALA A 169 -14.61 -6.04 3.31
CA ALA A 169 -14.81 -7.16 4.22
C ALA A 169 -15.75 -8.27 3.70
N PRO A 170 -16.89 -7.97 3.03
CA PRO A 170 -17.78 -9.00 2.48
C PRO A 170 -17.13 -9.85 1.37
N TYR A 171 -16.16 -9.30 0.65
CA TYR A 171 -15.53 -9.95 -0.52
C TYR A 171 -14.33 -10.84 -0.15
N LEU A 172 -13.95 -10.87 1.13
CA LEU A 172 -12.90 -11.76 1.63
C LEU A 172 -13.41 -13.16 1.99
N ALA A 173 -14.72 -13.39 1.98
CA ALA A 173 -15.29 -14.66 2.36
C ALA A 173 -15.20 -15.68 1.22
N GLY A 174 -14.43 -16.76 1.44
CA GLY A 174 -14.34 -17.89 0.51
C GLY A 174 -13.37 -17.70 -0.64
N VAL A 175 -12.61 -16.61 -0.67
CA VAL A 175 -11.54 -16.38 -1.66
C VAL A 175 -10.18 -16.37 -0.95
N PRO A 176 -9.20 -17.17 -1.40
CA PRO A 176 -7.91 -17.23 -0.74
C PRO A 176 -7.13 -15.92 -0.93
N VAL A 177 -6.80 -15.25 0.16
CA VAL A 177 -5.86 -14.13 0.21
C VAL A 177 -4.61 -14.63 0.94
N HIS A 178 -3.46 -14.60 0.27
CA HIS A 178 -2.21 -15.06 0.89
C HIS A 178 -1.86 -14.20 2.11
N THR A 179 -1.85 -12.87 1.95
CA THR A 179 -1.51 -11.93 3.02
C THR A 179 -2.43 -10.72 3.00
N LEU A 180 -3.03 -10.41 4.14
CA LEU A 180 -3.78 -9.19 4.39
C LEU A 180 -3.01 -8.33 5.40
N THR A 181 -2.91 -7.01 5.17
CA THR A 181 -2.01 -6.13 5.92
C THR A 181 -2.73 -4.99 6.63
N PRO A 182 -3.67 -5.26 7.55
CA PRO A 182 -4.44 -4.24 8.23
C PRO A 182 -3.62 -3.51 9.31
N THR A 183 -3.99 -2.27 9.59
CA THR A 183 -3.77 -1.65 10.91
C THR A 183 -4.75 -2.21 11.93
N ALA A 184 -4.59 -1.86 13.22
CA ALA A 184 -5.54 -2.29 14.26
C ALA A 184 -6.98 -1.83 13.97
N ASP A 185 -7.16 -0.56 13.56
CA ASP A 185 -8.50 0.00 13.25
C ASP A 185 -9.11 -0.64 11.99
N GLU A 186 -8.29 -0.94 10.99
CA GLU A 186 -8.71 -1.66 9.79
C GLU A 186 -9.11 -3.11 10.11
N LEU A 187 -8.39 -3.76 11.03
CA LEU A 187 -8.71 -5.11 11.48
C LEU A 187 -10.08 -5.16 12.18
N VAL A 188 -10.36 -4.17 13.03
CA VAL A 188 -11.68 -4.00 13.63
C VAL A 188 -12.76 -3.76 12.56
N ALA A 189 -12.48 -2.90 11.58
CA ALA A 189 -13.42 -2.61 10.50
C ALA A 189 -13.73 -3.84 9.62
N LEU A 190 -12.76 -4.74 9.44
CA LEU A 190 -12.90 -5.98 8.67
C LEU A 190 -13.71 -7.05 9.39
N THR A 191 -13.67 -7.08 10.72
CA THR A 191 -14.17 -8.22 11.51
C THR A 191 -15.25 -7.87 12.54
N GLY A 192 -15.27 -6.60 12.99
CA GLY A 192 -16.09 -6.17 14.13
C GLY A 192 -15.51 -6.57 15.49
N ASP A 193 -14.28 -7.10 15.53
CA ASP A 193 -13.63 -7.62 16.74
C ASP A 193 -12.37 -6.80 17.06
N ASP A 194 -12.23 -6.30 18.27
CA ASP A 194 -11.12 -5.48 18.76
C ASP A 194 -9.98 -6.30 19.40
N VAL A 195 -10.16 -7.62 19.54
CA VAL A 195 -9.11 -8.53 20.01
C VAL A 195 -8.32 -9.08 18.81
N PRO A 196 -7.07 -8.65 18.57
CA PRO A 196 -6.35 -8.95 17.34
C PRO A 196 -6.26 -10.44 17.00
N ALA A 197 -6.02 -11.32 17.97
CA ALA A 197 -5.92 -12.74 17.72
C ALA A 197 -7.28 -13.37 17.31
N SER A 198 -8.38 -12.92 17.89
CA SER A 198 -9.74 -13.35 17.55
C SER A 198 -10.15 -12.83 16.16
N ALA A 199 -9.85 -11.56 15.88
CA ALA A 199 -10.07 -10.95 14.58
C ALA A 199 -9.29 -11.67 13.47
N ALA A 200 -8.01 -11.99 13.72
CA ALA A 200 -7.19 -12.77 12.80
C ALA A 200 -7.77 -14.17 12.55
N ALA A 201 -8.22 -14.87 13.60
CA ALA A 201 -8.88 -16.18 13.46
C ALA A 201 -10.15 -16.10 12.59
N THR A 202 -10.94 -15.04 12.74
CA THR A 202 -12.11 -14.76 11.88
C THR A 202 -11.69 -14.61 10.41
N LEU A 203 -10.61 -13.89 10.11
CA LEU A 203 -10.11 -13.73 8.75
C LEU A 203 -9.52 -15.04 8.19
N HIS A 204 -8.83 -15.83 9.02
CA HIS A 204 -8.36 -17.15 8.61
C HIS A 204 -9.52 -18.07 8.23
N ALA A 205 -10.61 -18.05 8.98
CA ALA A 205 -11.82 -18.82 8.66
C ALA A 205 -12.49 -18.36 7.34
N ARG A 206 -12.20 -17.12 6.87
CA ARG A 206 -12.66 -16.59 5.58
C ARG A 206 -11.72 -16.89 4.40
N GLY A 207 -10.53 -17.47 4.64
CA GLY A 207 -9.58 -17.83 3.59
C GLY A 207 -8.29 -16.99 3.57
N VAL A 208 -8.08 -16.08 4.53
CA VAL A 208 -6.83 -15.32 4.64
C VAL A 208 -5.75 -16.18 5.27
N GLY A 209 -4.63 -16.39 4.58
CA GLY A 209 -3.52 -17.22 5.05
C GLY A 209 -2.68 -16.55 6.13
N VAL A 210 -2.32 -15.29 5.92
CA VAL A 210 -1.53 -14.47 6.86
C VAL A 210 -2.24 -13.15 7.10
N VAL A 211 -2.47 -12.81 8.37
CA VAL A 211 -2.87 -11.46 8.78
C VAL A 211 -1.64 -10.78 9.36
N TRP A 212 -1.10 -9.77 8.66
CA TRP A 212 0.07 -9.02 9.10
C TRP A 212 -0.36 -7.65 9.61
N MET A 213 -0.72 -7.57 10.89
CA MET A 213 -1.22 -6.37 11.53
C MET A 213 -0.09 -5.34 11.77
N ARG A 214 -0.29 -4.13 11.27
CA ARG A 214 0.64 -3.00 11.41
C ARG A 214 0.28 -2.17 12.65
N GLU A 215 1.29 -1.80 13.44
CA GLU A 215 1.11 -1.08 14.71
C GLU A 215 1.93 0.21 14.77
N GLY A 216 2.33 0.74 13.61
CA GLY A 216 3.15 1.96 13.50
C GLY A 216 4.50 1.80 14.21
N VAL A 217 4.83 2.75 15.07
CA VAL A 217 6.10 2.74 15.83
C VAL A 217 6.27 1.53 16.75
N ARG A 218 5.19 0.81 17.05
CA ARG A 218 5.26 -0.42 17.84
C ARG A 218 5.65 -1.65 17.02
N GLY A 219 5.86 -1.50 15.71
CA GLY A 219 6.18 -2.60 14.79
C GLY A 219 4.95 -3.26 14.20
N SER A 220 4.93 -4.58 14.12
CA SER A 220 3.84 -5.35 13.53
C SER A 220 3.75 -6.75 14.12
N THR A 221 2.63 -7.43 13.88
CA THR A 221 2.39 -8.80 14.35
C THR A 221 1.87 -9.65 13.20
N LEU A 222 2.51 -10.80 12.96
CA LEU A 222 2.05 -11.83 12.03
C LEU A 222 1.15 -12.82 12.76
N PHE A 223 -0.05 -13.01 12.26
CA PHE A 223 -0.95 -14.06 12.67
C PHE A 223 -1.06 -15.09 11.54
N ARG A 224 -0.87 -16.35 11.87
CA ARG A 224 -0.97 -17.52 10.96
C ARG A 224 -1.86 -18.57 11.60
N PRO A 225 -2.60 -19.38 10.82
CA PRO A 225 -3.37 -20.48 11.37
C PRO A 225 -2.47 -21.43 12.20
N ASP A 226 -2.96 -21.85 13.35
CA ASP A 226 -2.33 -22.86 14.20
C ASP A 226 -0.89 -22.56 14.68
N VAL A 227 -0.46 -21.29 14.57
CA VAL A 227 0.86 -20.82 15.01
C VAL A 227 0.68 -19.64 15.96
N ALA A 228 1.49 -19.59 17.02
CA ALA A 228 1.51 -18.45 17.93
C ALA A 228 1.82 -17.14 17.15
N PRO A 229 1.18 -16.01 17.50
CA PRO A 229 1.46 -14.73 16.88
C PRO A 229 2.95 -14.37 16.99
N GLU A 230 3.54 -13.95 15.89
CA GLU A 230 4.94 -13.57 15.79
C GLU A 230 5.07 -12.05 15.72
N ARG A 231 5.76 -11.45 16.68
CA ARG A 231 6.00 -10.02 16.70
C ARG A 231 7.23 -9.67 15.90
N VAL A 232 7.09 -8.72 14.98
CA VAL A 232 8.18 -8.12 14.22
C VAL A 232 8.33 -6.67 14.68
N ALA A 233 9.40 -6.42 15.44
CA ALA A 233 9.73 -5.09 15.95
C ALA A 233 11.11 -4.69 15.45
N LEU A 234 11.25 -3.42 15.11
CA LEU A 234 12.51 -2.78 14.80
C LEU A 234 12.78 -1.66 15.82
N PRO A 235 14.05 -1.25 15.98
CA PRO A 235 14.38 -0.10 16.81
C PRO A 235 13.62 1.14 16.33
N ALA A 236 13.23 1.97 17.29
CA ALA A 236 12.69 3.29 16.98
C ALA A 236 13.79 4.14 16.32
N VAL A 237 13.41 4.84 15.25
CA VAL A 237 14.27 5.82 14.56
C VAL A 237 13.61 7.17 14.55
N ASP A 238 14.40 8.23 14.37
CA ASP A 238 13.88 9.57 14.18
C ASP A 238 13.17 9.62 12.80
N ALA A 239 11.85 9.75 12.84
CA ALA A 239 11.05 9.83 11.62
C ALA A 239 11.07 11.26 11.07
N VAL A 240 11.35 11.36 9.77
CA VAL A 240 11.23 12.60 8.97
C VAL A 240 9.81 12.71 8.42
N ASP A 241 9.32 11.62 7.81
CA ASP A 241 7.96 11.47 7.28
C ASP A 241 7.54 10.00 7.37
N VAL A 242 6.33 9.74 7.84
CA VAL A 242 5.79 8.37 7.96
C VAL A 242 5.03 7.91 6.71
N THR A 243 4.82 8.81 5.76
CA THR A 243 4.09 8.54 4.51
C THR A 243 4.85 7.52 3.66
N GLY A 244 4.13 6.52 3.14
CA GLY A 244 4.71 5.48 2.28
C GLY A 244 5.47 4.37 3.00
N ALA A 245 5.64 4.44 4.33
CA ALA A 245 6.30 3.39 5.10
C ALA A 245 5.58 2.03 4.98
N GLY A 246 4.25 2.03 5.03
CA GLY A 246 3.44 0.84 4.79
C GLY A 246 3.64 0.27 3.39
N ASP A 247 3.69 1.12 2.38
CA ASP A 247 3.87 0.71 0.98
C ASP A 247 5.25 0.10 0.75
N ALA A 248 6.30 0.68 1.34
CA ALA A 248 7.66 0.13 1.32
C ALA A 248 7.75 -1.22 2.04
N MET A 249 7.07 -1.34 3.19
CA MET A 249 6.94 -2.57 3.96
C MET A 249 6.34 -3.70 3.12
N LEU A 250 5.21 -3.44 2.45
CA LEU A 250 4.55 -4.40 1.58
C LEU A 250 5.40 -4.80 0.38
N ALA A 251 6.05 -3.82 -0.26
CA ALA A 251 6.89 -4.07 -1.42
C ALA A 251 8.10 -4.96 -1.07
N ALA A 252 8.80 -4.67 0.02
CA ALA A 252 9.95 -5.48 0.45
C ALA A 252 9.53 -6.89 0.88
N TYR A 253 8.40 -7.04 1.55
CA TYR A 253 7.83 -8.34 1.88
C TYR A 253 7.56 -9.20 0.63
N VAL A 254 6.84 -8.65 -0.36
CA VAL A 254 6.58 -9.37 -1.61
C VAL A 254 7.87 -9.65 -2.37
N HIS A 255 8.82 -8.70 -2.39
CA HIS A 255 10.14 -8.89 -3.00
C HIS A 255 10.87 -10.09 -2.37
N ALA A 256 10.90 -10.19 -1.04
CA ALA A 256 11.53 -11.30 -0.33
C ALA A 256 10.86 -12.64 -0.64
N LEU A 257 9.53 -12.69 -0.64
CA LEU A 257 8.77 -13.89 -1.00
C LEU A 257 9.01 -14.32 -2.46
N CYS A 258 9.12 -13.36 -3.39
CA CYS A 258 9.48 -13.65 -4.79
C CYS A 258 10.87 -14.31 -4.93
N ARG A 259 11.78 -14.10 -3.97
CA ARG A 259 13.10 -14.72 -3.89
C ARG A 259 13.11 -16.04 -3.12
N GLY A 260 11.97 -16.47 -2.57
CA GLY A 260 11.84 -17.71 -1.80
C GLY A 260 12.18 -17.57 -0.31
N ALA A 261 12.18 -16.36 0.23
CA ALA A 261 12.29 -16.15 1.68
C ALA A 261 11.08 -16.75 2.40
N ASP A 262 11.26 -17.20 3.62
CA ASP A 262 10.15 -17.55 4.50
C ASP A 262 9.39 -16.29 4.99
N LEU A 263 8.24 -16.49 5.60
CA LEU A 263 7.37 -15.39 6.05
C LEU A 263 8.02 -14.50 7.11
N THR A 264 8.79 -15.09 8.02
CA THR A 264 9.50 -14.38 9.09
C THR A 264 10.57 -13.46 8.49
N ARG A 265 11.42 -13.97 7.61
CA ARG A 265 12.45 -13.18 6.92
C ARG A 265 11.81 -12.10 6.07
N ALA A 266 10.76 -12.42 5.31
CA ALA A 266 10.05 -11.45 4.49
C ALA A 266 9.46 -10.31 5.33
N ALA A 267 8.89 -10.61 6.49
CA ALA A 267 8.35 -9.59 7.40
C ALA A 267 9.45 -8.69 7.98
N HIS A 268 10.63 -9.23 8.29
CA HIS A 268 11.76 -8.41 8.75
C HIS A 268 12.29 -7.49 7.63
N GLU A 269 12.42 -7.99 6.38
CA GLU A 269 12.81 -7.15 5.24
C GLU A 269 11.76 -6.04 5.00
N GLY A 270 10.47 -6.35 5.11
CA GLY A 270 9.39 -5.36 5.06
C GLY A 270 9.52 -4.30 6.14
N ALA A 271 9.70 -4.72 7.39
CA ALA A 271 9.85 -3.81 8.52
C ALA A 271 11.11 -2.92 8.37
N ALA A 272 12.24 -3.47 7.90
CA ALA A 272 13.45 -2.69 7.63
C ALA A 272 13.21 -1.64 6.53
N ALA A 273 12.50 -2.00 5.45
CA ALA A 273 12.15 -1.05 4.40
C ALA A 273 11.27 0.09 4.91
N ALA A 274 10.29 -0.19 5.79
CA ALA A 274 9.47 0.82 6.46
C ALA A 274 10.34 1.75 7.32
N MET A 275 11.23 1.19 8.15
CA MET A 275 12.14 1.93 9.00
C MET A 275 13.06 2.87 8.19
N LEU A 276 13.59 2.39 7.07
CA LEU A 276 14.41 3.18 6.15
C LEU A 276 13.59 4.30 5.48
N THR A 277 12.33 4.01 5.12
CA THR A 277 11.46 4.98 4.43
C THR A 277 11.06 6.14 5.34
N VAL A 278 10.75 5.90 6.63
CA VAL A 278 10.40 7.01 7.55
C VAL A 278 11.54 7.98 7.81
N GLN A 279 12.78 7.62 7.50
CA GLN A 279 13.95 8.50 7.58
C GLN A 279 14.15 9.37 6.31
N SER A 280 13.29 9.20 5.29
CA SER A 280 13.31 9.96 4.04
C SER A 280 12.21 11.02 4.05
N ALA A 281 12.45 12.14 3.35
CA ALA A 281 11.41 13.13 3.06
C ALA A 281 10.54 12.75 1.85
N GLU A 282 10.88 11.66 1.15
CA GLU A 282 10.17 11.18 -0.04
C GLU A 282 9.27 10.00 0.35
N THR A 283 8.03 10.00 -0.12
CA THR A 283 7.05 8.92 0.09
C THR A 283 7.56 7.56 -0.39
N VAL A 284 8.32 7.55 -1.49
CA VAL A 284 9.08 6.39 -1.97
C VAL A 284 10.56 6.75 -1.91
N ARG A 285 11.29 6.10 -1.01
CA ARG A 285 12.71 6.38 -0.80
C ARG A 285 13.53 6.11 -2.07
N PRO A 286 14.25 7.11 -2.62
CA PRO A 286 14.87 6.99 -3.95
C PRO A 286 16.01 5.96 -4.05
N ASP A 287 16.74 5.74 -2.97
CA ASP A 287 17.89 4.83 -2.86
C ASP A 287 17.55 3.48 -2.23
N LEU A 288 16.25 3.18 -2.02
CA LEU A 288 15.82 1.89 -1.49
C LEU A 288 16.34 0.77 -2.40
N SER A 289 17.04 -0.18 -1.79
CA SER A 289 17.66 -1.31 -2.47
C SER A 289 17.77 -2.51 -1.55
N PRO A 290 17.92 -3.74 -2.10
CA PRO A 290 18.14 -4.93 -1.27
C PRO A 290 19.37 -4.80 -0.37
N ALA A 291 20.46 -4.23 -0.88
CA ALA A 291 21.68 -4.02 -0.09
C ALA A 291 21.47 -3.08 1.11
N LEU A 292 20.64 -2.04 0.95
CA LEU A 292 20.32 -1.12 2.04
C LEU A 292 19.45 -1.81 3.11
N ILE A 293 18.53 -2.67 2.70
CA ILE A 293 17.69 -3.49 3.62
C ILE A 293 18.56 -4.48 4.37
N ASP A 294 19.46 -5.19 3.66
CA ASP A 294 20.35 -6.18 4.30
C ASP A 294 21.27 -5.51 5.34
N ALA A 295 21.88 -4.35 5.01
CA ALA A 295 22.68 -3.58 5.94
C ALA A 295 21.88 -3.16 7.19
N ALA A 296 20.64 -2.67 7.00
CA ALA A 296 19.78 -2.31 8.12
C ALA A 296 19.42 -3.50 9.03
N LEU A 297 19.30 -4.71 8.47
CA LEU A 297 19.04 -5.94 9.25
C LEU A 297 20.29 -6.46 9.95
N GLU A 298 21.48 -6.28 9.37
CA GLU A 298 22.76 -6.66 10.01
C GLU A 298 23.06 -5.78 11.24
N ASP A 299 22.73 -4.50 11.18
CA ASP A 299 22.87 -3.57 12.31
C ASP A 299 21.95 -3.91 13.50
N LEU A 300 20.96 -4.79 13.29
CA LEU A 300 19.96 -5.20 14.28
C LEU A 300 20.21 -6.60 14.88
N ALA A 301 21.15 -7.36 14.33
CA ALA A 301 21.48 -8.73 14.75
C ALA A 301 22.52 -8.75 15.86
#